data_621659f4ccfc4d384b8c92ec8c0dbffd
#
_entry.id   621659f4ccfc4d384b8c92ec8c0dbffd
#
_cell.length_a   1.000
_cell.length_b   1.000
_cell.length_c   1.000
_cell.angle_alpha   90.00
_cell.angle_beta   90.00
_cell.angle_gamma   90.00
#
_symmetry.space_group_name_H-M   'P 1'
#
loop_
_entity.id
_entity.type
_entity.pdbx_description
1 polymer ?
#
loop_
_entity_poly.entity_id
_entity_poly.type
_entity_poly.pdbx_seq_one_letter_code
_entity_poly.pdbx_strand_id
1 'polypeptide(L)'
;LVDTLERGDSDDECIHALALDDELLFAGLQNGDIEVWDLETCQRIRTLGGGATSALSLAPLGHIGGAGDSVLALVAASDDDLVIGGAGDGTITFWDVSAMAVALGDGARSSGLRIHTPGARRQYGRRMLQALDQWIRLRSVSGVPELQSECRRAARFLKDLMRQLGADDARLVSSTPGANPLVYGRFDAGDTRTLAERPTVFVYGHYDVMPAGDEALWRTQPFEMVGRDGYLYGRGVSDDKGPVLAALFAIAELAAAGKLPMTVVFCIEGEEEHGSVGLRETIAEHRALFGVPRLILLSLSYWLGEATPCLTYGMRGSVRANLRIESTRRADVHAGVWGGAVNEPLSCLAHVLAQLADPAGRVLVPGFHDGVRVVSAKEEAAMRDLVEWIADKEARAPLVARTAMSPTASGDLYGQLMQRWRFPSLTVHHMDVSTVAARTNTTLVPAAAQAALSVRVVPDQSLDDIAAKLRAHIEQVFADFKAQRHGDGGRAMLDDLRLHLDVRANAQWWLADPDTPVYQAAARAIRDEWQDTDSVHVPLLIREGGSIPAVPWLESFFAPHAVAVNLPMGQSSDNAHLDNERISLENLMRGRRIIERLIRDIHHVL
;
A
#
# COMPACT_ATOMS: atom_id res chain seq x y z
N LEU A 1 8.21 -29.65 27.84
CA LEU A 1 9.39 -30.47 27.52
C LEU A 1 10.18 -29.71 26.49
N VAL A 2 11.42 -29.35 26.79
CA VAL A 2 12.35 -28.72 25.82
C VAL A 2 13.30 -29.87 25.44
N ASP A 3 13.10 -30.47 24.27
CA ASP A 3 14.07 -31.39 23.70
C ASP A 3 15.13 -30.59 22.94
N THR A 4 16.37 -31.03 23.01
CA THR A 4 17.51 -30.42 22.34
C THR A 4 17.84 -31.29 21.13
N LEU A 5 17.86 -30.71 19.95
CA LEU A 5 18.35 -31.37 18.74
C LEU A 5 19.88 -31.31 18.76
N GLU A 6 20.55 -32.48 18.86
CA GLU A 6 22.01 -32.52 18.84
C GLU A 6 22.51 -32.74 17.40
N ARG A 7 23.28 -31.77 16.91
CA ARG A 7 24.13 -31.94 15.73
C ARG A 7 25.34 -32.76 16.13
N GLY A 8 25.53 -33.94 15.51
CA GLY A 8 26.76 -34.72 15.68
C GLY A 8 28.00 -33.92 15.30
N ASP A 9 29.19 -34.36 15.76
CA ASP A 9 30.51 -33.72 15.70
C ASP A 9 30.96 -33.26 14.28
N SER A 10 30.28 -32.34 13.66
CA SER A 10 30.76 -31.65 12.47
C SER A 10 30.47 -30.16 12.56
N ASP A 11 31.49 -29.47 12.95
CA ASP A 11 31.89 -28.14 12.54
C ASP A 11 30.98 -26.90 12.81
N ASP A 12 31.63 -25.90 13.27
CA ASP A 12 31.48 -24.43 13.37
C ASP A 12 30.43 -23.70 12.49
N GLU A 13 29.45 -24.36 11.92
CA GLU A 13 28.41 -23.72 11.10
C GLU A 13 27.26 -23.24 11.96
N CYS A 14 27.07 -21.93 12.00
CA CYS A 14 25.98 -21.30 12.73
C CYS A 14 24.64 -21.49 12.02
N ILE A 15 23.58 -21.73 12.82
CA ILE A 15 22.20 -21.63 12.36
C ILE A 15 21.81 -20.15 12.40
N HIS A 16 21.35 -19.63 11.26
CA HIS A 16 20.94 -18.23 11.15
C HIS A 16 19.42 -18.04 11.07
N ALA A 17 18.68 -19.07 10.66
CA ALA A 17 17.24 -19.02 10.49
C ALA A 17 16.59 -20.34 10.84
N LEU A 18 15.37 -20.28 11.42
CA LEU A 18 14.54 -21.45 11.73
C LEU A 18 13.12 -21.20 11.19
N ALA A 19 12.54 -22.25 10.62
CA ALA A 19 11.13 -22.29 10.27
C ALA A 19 10.52 -23.65 10.68
N LEU A 20 9.25 -23.64 11.06
CA LEU A 20 8.48 -24.84 11.45
C LEU A 20 7.37 -25.07 10.45
N ASP A 21 7.16 -26.32 10.10
CA ASP A 21 6.05 -26.79 9.30
C ASP A 21 5.57 -28.15 9.82
N ASP A 22 4.40 -28.15 10.47
CA ASP A 22 3.83 -29.31 11.16
C ASP A 22 4.85 -30.05 12.05
N GLU A 23 5.37 -31.18 11.59
CA GLU A 23 6.31 -32.07 12.30
C GLU A 23 7.78 -31.82 11.86
N LEU A 24 8.04 -30.87 10.99
CA LEU A 24 9.37 -30.59 10.45
C LEU A 24 9.94 -29.26 10.92
N LEU A 25 11.23 -29.26 11.28
CA LEU A 25 12.01 -28.07 11.52
C LEU A 25 13.02 -27.86 10.39
N PHE A 26 13.02 -26.68 9.80
CA PHE A 26 13.99 -26.24 8.81
C PHE A 26 14.99 -25.29 9.45
N ALA A 27 16.28 -25.61 9.38
CA ALA A 27 17.37 -24.82 9.94
C ALA A 27 18.28 -24.32 8.81
N GLY A 28 18.29 -23.02 8.57
CA GLY A 28 19.15 -22.36 7.59
C GLY A 28 20.54 -22.10 8.15
N LEU A 29 21.56 -22.53 7.41
CA LEU A 29 22.95 -22.53 7.82
C LEU A 29 23.76 -21.40 7.18
N GLN A 30 24.90 -21.12 7.79
CA GLN A 30 25.86 -20.13 7.31
C GLN A 30 26.45 -20.45 5.92
N ASN A 31 26.52 -21.71 5.54
CA ASN A 31 27.04 -22.17 4.25
C ASN A 31 26.00 -22.12 3.10
N GLY A 32 24.79 -21.65 3.38
CA GLY A 32 23.70 -21.57 2.40
C GLY A 32 22.85 -22.84 2.29
N ASP A 33 23.12 -23.88 3.09
CA ASP A 33 22.31 -25.07 3.15
C ASP A 33 21.14 -24.91 4.15
N ILE A 34 20.09 -25.72 4.00
CA ILE A 34 19.00 -25.86 4.95
C ILE A 34 18.93 -27.30 5.42
N GLU A 35 19.08 -27.53 6.70
CA GLU A 35 18.85 -28.83 7.31
C GLU A 35 17.36 -29.00 7.63
N VAL A 36 16.83 -30.19 7.36
CA VAL A 36 15.45 -30.57 7.67
C VAL A 36 15.47 -31.64 8.74
N TRP A 37 14.79 -31.38 9.83
CA TRP A 37 14.72 -32.21 11.02
C TRP A 37 13.28 -32.66 11.25
N ASP A 38 13.10 -33.92 11.59
CA ASP A 38 11.84 -34.50 12.04
C ASP A 38 11.75 -34.26 13.57
N LEU A 39 10.70 -33.57 14.01
CA LEU A 39 10.52 -33.21 15.43
C LEU A 39 10.01 -34.38 16.29
N GLU A 40 9.38 -35.40 15.71
CA GLU A 40 8.95 -36.57 16.45
C GLU A 40 10.12 -37.47 16.80
N THR A 41 11.04 -37.68 15.85
CA THR A 41 12.22 -38.51 16.02
C THR A 41 13.47 -37.75 16.48
N CYS A 42 13.43 -36.41 16.43
CA CYS A 42 14.58 -35.54 16.69
C CYS A 42 15.81 -35.84 15.80
N GLN A 43 15.57 -36.31 14.59
CA GLN A 43 16.63 -36.69 13.64
C GLN A 43 16.67 -35.77 12.43
N ARG A 44 17.87 -35.45 11.94
CA ARG A 44 18.05 -34.81 10.66
C ARG A 44 17.73 -35.77 9.52
N ILE A 45 16.68 -35.49 8.77
CA ILE A 45 16.21 -36.32 7.69
C ILE A 45 16.74 -35.94 6.32
N ARG A 46 17.11 -34.67 6.13
CA ARG A 46 17.58 -34.20 4.82
C ARG A 46 18.36 -32.86 4.90
N THR A 47 19.10 -32.56 3.84
CA THR A 47 19.70 -31.24 3.61
C THR A 47 19.24 -30.74 2.23
N LEU A 48 18.80 -29.48 2.17
CA LEU A 48 18.52 -28.72 0.94
C LEU A 48 19.71 -27.81 0.69
N GLY A 49 20.34 -27.88 -0.47
CA GLY A 49 21.54 -27.09 -0.72
C GLY A 49 21.75 -26.70 -2.17
N GLY A 50 22.60 -25.69 -2.39
CA GLY A 50 22.97 -25.21 -3.71
C GLY A 50 24.09 -26.03 -4.40
N GLY A 51 24.78 -26.91 -3.65
CA GLY A 51 25.88 -27.74 -4.14
C GLY A 51 25.56 -29.24 -4.08
N ALA A 52 25.48 -29.91 -5.22
CA ALA A 52 25.16 -31.33 -5.34
C ALA A 52 26.34 -32.21 -4.86
N THR A 53 26.46 -32.48 -3.57
CA THR A 53 27.51 -33.37 -3.04
C THR A 53 27.02 -34.53 -2.15
N SER A 54 25.73 -34.65 -1.84
CA SER A 54 25.21 -35.80 -1.10
C SER A 54 23.96 -36.40 -1.74
N ALA A 55 23.81 -37.73 -1.61
CA ALA A 55 22.64 -38.48 -2.10
C ALA A 55 21.31 -38.09 -1.39
N LEU A 56 21.37 -37.25 -0.38
CA LEU A 56 20.26 -36.72 0.43
C LEU A 56 19.96 -35.23 0.15
N SER A 57 20.62 -34.60 -0.82
CA SER A 57 20.42 -33.19 -1.17
C SER A 57 19.35 -33.06 -2.27
N LEU A 58 18.40 -32.14 -2.07
CA LEU A 58 17.49 -31.71 -3.13
C LEU A 58 18.05 -30.45 -3.78
N ALA A 59 18.08 -30.43 -5.11
CA ALA A 59 18.39 -29.21 -5.85
C ALA A 59 17.27 -28.19 -5.68
N PRO A 60 17.58 -26.89 -5.56
CA PRO A 60 16.58 -25.85 -5.49
C PRO A 60 15.73 -25.82 -6.77
N LEU A 61 14.46 -25.49 -6.62
CA LEU A 61 13.52 -25.36 -7.75
C LEU A 61 13.77 -24.07 -8.56
N GLY A 62 14.37 -23.05 -7.96
CA GLY A 62 14.70 -21.80 -8.59
C GLY A 62 15.44 -20.85 -7.64
N HIS A 63 16.15 -19.93 -8.23
CA HIS A 63 16.82 -18.83 -7.53
C HIS A 63 16.36 -17.50 -8.09
N ILE A 64 16.31 -16.50 -7.22
CA ILE A 64 16.16 -15.09 -7.57
C ILE A 64 17.35 -14.38 -6.94
N GLY A 65 18.29 -13.89 -7.74
CA GLY A 65 19.54 -13.26 -7.29
C GLY A 65 20.80 -14.13 -7.50
N GLY A 66 21.91 -13.76 -6.85
CA GLY A 66 23.20 -14.48 -6.89
C GLY A 66 23.14 -15.82 -6.15
N ALA A 67 24.16 -16.64 -6.22
CA ALA A 67 24.19 -17.97 -5.59
C ALA A 67 25.22 -18.05 -4.45
N GLY A 68 24.83 -18.56 -3.27
CA GLY A 68 25.76 -19.22 -2.36
C GLY A 68 26.23 -18.48 -1.12
N ASP A 69 25.41 -17.65 -0.50
CA ASP A 69 25.72 -17.07 0.83
C ASP A 69 24.79 -17.65 1.92
N SER A 70 25.08 -17.28 3.19
CA SER A 70 24.36 -17.74 4.38
C SER A 70 22.85 -17.57 4.27
N VAL A 71 22.06 -18.57 4.63
CA VAL A 71 20.60 -18.45 4.74
C VAL A 71 20.26 -17.65 5.99
N LEU A 72 19.77 -16.42 5.79
CA LEU A 72 19.46 -15.48 6.87
C LEU A 72 17.98 -15.45 7.25
N ALA A 73 17.10 -15.98 6.39
CA ALA A 73 15.68 -16.06 6.66
C ALA A 73 15.10 -17.32 6.04
N LEU A 74 14.16 -17.97 6.74
CA LEU A 74 13.42 -19.10 6.25
C LEU A 74 11.93 -18.91 6.50
N VAL A 75 11.10 -19.30 5.55
CA VAL A 75 9.65 -19.41 5.70
C VAL A 75 9.24 -20.77 5.16
N ALA A 76 8.56 -21.54 5.98
CA ALA A 76 7.83 -22.73 5.52
C ALA A 76 6.39 -22.32 5.22
N ALA A 77 5.95 -22.57 4.00
CA ALA A 77 4.57 -22.37 3.58
C ALA A 77 3.89 -23.75 3.55
N SER A 78 3.40 -24.16 4.70
CA SER A 78 2.88 -25.52 4.97
C SER A 78 1.80 -25.95 3.99
N ASP A 79 0.89 -25.05 3.66
CA ASP A 79 -0.18 -25.34 2.69
C ASP A 79 0.31 -25.48 1.24
N ASP A 80 1.52 -25.00 0.97
CA ASP A 80 2.12 -25.01 -0.35
C ASP A 80 3.27 -26.03 -0.48
N ASP A 81 3.66 -26.75 0.59
CA ASP A 81 4.85 -27.62 0.73
C ASP A 81 6.12 -26.95 0.13
N LEU A 82 6.27 -25.70 0.40
CA LEU A 82 7.32 -24.86 -0.13
C LEU A 82 8.16 -24.29 1.02
N VAL A 83 9.45 -24.43 0.94
CA VAL A 83 10.39 -23.70 1.80
C VAL A 83 11.06 -22.61 0.98
N ILE A 84 11.09 -21.42 1.53
CA ILE A 84 11.66 -20.24 0.89
C ILE A 84 12.77 -19.71 1.80
N GLY A 85 13.97 -19.62 1.27
CA GLY A 85 15.13 -19.09 1.98
C GLY A 85 15.62 -17.78 1.35
N GLY A 86 15.87 -16.78 2.19
CA GLY A 86 16.57 -15.57 1.81
C GLY A 86 18.03 -15.62 2.28
N ALA A 87 18.98 -15.37 1.40
CA ALA A 87 20.40 -15.39 1.72
C ALA A 87 20.99 -13.98 1.88
N GLY A 88 22.16 -13.89 2.52
CA GLY A 88 22.84 -12.62 2.79
C GLY A 88 23.27 -11.85 1.54
N ASP A 89 23.44 -12.52 0.41
CA ASP A 89 23.75 -11.95 -0.90
C ASP A 89 22.48 -11.42 -1.63
N GLY A 90 21.31 -11.53 -1.01
CA GLY A 90 20.03 -11.14 -1.59
C GLY A 90 19.36 -12.22 -2.44
N THR A 91 19.91 -13.43 -2.49
CA THR A 91 19.27 -14.56 -3.18
C THR A 91 18.00 -14.99 -2.46
N ILE A 92 16.92 -15.24 -3.21
CA ILE A 92 15.75 -15.96 -2.76
C ILE A 92 15.75 -17.35 -3.42
N THR A 93 15.75 -18.39 -2.63
CA THR A 93 15.76 -19.77 -3.12
C THR A 93 14.47 -20.48 -2.70
N PHE A 94 13.94 -21.29 -3.60
CA PHE A 94 12.70 -22.04 -3.39
C PHE A 94 13.00 -23.53 -3.42
N TRP A 95 12.48 -24.28 -2.43
CA TRP A 95 12.55 -25.73 -2.39
C TRP A 95 11.15 -26.33 -2.32
N ASP A 96 10.87 -27.30 -3.19
CA ASP A 96 9.68 -28.14 -3.09
C ASP A 96 9.95 -29.26 -2.08
N VAL A 97 9.26 -29.26 -0.97
CA VAL A 97 9.42 -30.26 0.10
C VAL A 97 8.31 -31.30 0.10
N SER A 98 7.48 -31.35 -0.95
CA SER A 98 6.38 -32.31 -1.09
C SER A 98 6.76 -33.77 -0.92
N ALA A 99 7.93 -34.14 -1.43
CA ALA A 99 8.42 -35.50 -1.34
C ALA A 99 8.82 -35.90 0.10
N MET A 100 8.95 -34.96 1.01
CA MET A 100 9.32 -35.20 2.41
C MET A 100 8.13 -35.72 3.23
N ALA A 101 6.93 -35.18 3.00
CA ALA A 101 5.69 -35.62 3.66
C ALA A 101 5.34 -37.08 3.33
N VAL A 102 5.75 -37.57 2.15
CA VAL A 102 5.54 -38.98 1.73
C VAL A 102 6.51 -39.95 2.44
N ALA A 103 7.68 -39.47 2.86
CA ALA A 103 8.70 -40.31 3.51
C ALA A 103 8.38 -40.62 4.99
N LEU A 104 7.46 -39.86 5.62
CA LEU A 104 7.09 -39.98 7.03
C LEU A 104 5.93 -40.96 7.30
N GLY A 105 5.45 -41.68 6.30
CA GLY A 105 4.54 -42.84 6.45
C GLY A 105 3.05 -42.50 6.59
N ASP A 106 2.23 -43.18 5.79
CA ASP A 106 0.75 -43.12 5.70
C ASP A 106 -0.01 -43.49 7.01
N GLY A 107 0.42 -43.05 8.16
CA GLY A 107 -0.10 -43.49 9.47
C GLY A 107 -1.24 -42.67 10.08
N ALA A 108 -1.52 -41.45 9.66
CA ALA A 108 -2.46 -40.58 10.37
C ALA A 108 -3.25 -39.61 9.50
N ARG A 109 -3.97 -40.09 8.49
CA ARG A 109 -5.00 -39.25 7.81
C ARG A 109 -6.28 -40.05 7.56
N SER A 110 -7.08 -40.25 8.59
CA SER A 110 -8.46 -40.67 8.46
C SER A 110 -9.38 -39.72 9.24
N SER A 111 -9.71 -38.58 8.69
CA SER A 111 -10.98 -37.90 8.94
C SER A 111 -11.27 -36.95 7.77
N GLY A 112 -12.14 -37.40 6.96
CA GLY A 112 -12.90 -36.82 5.86
C GLY A 112 -12.82 -35.35 5.57
N LEU A 113 -11.81 -34.90 4.85
CA LEU A 113 -11.90 -33.66 4.08
C LEU A 113 -11.49 -33.93 2.64
N ARG A 114 -12.30 -33.42 1.68
CA ARG A 114 -12.19 -33.73 0.25
C ARG A 114 -10.88 -33.19 -0.30
N ILE A 115 -10.20 -34.05 -1.03
CA ILE A 115 -8.95 -33.88 -1.72
C ILE A 115 -9.00 -32.68 -2.68
N HIS A 116 -8.45 -31.55 -2.26
CA HIS A 116 -7.81 -30.62 -3.19
C HIS A 116 -6.41 -31.16 -3.42
N THR A 117 -6.04 -31.44 -4.68
CA THR A 117 -4.69 -31.92 -4.99
C THR A 117 -3.66 -30.90 -4.51
N PRO A 118 -2.84 -31.25 -3.52
CA PRO A 118 -1.89 -30.28 -2.92
C PRO A 118 -0.92 -29.65 -3.93
N GLY A 119 -0.61 -30.34 -5.03
CA GLY A 119 0.31 -29.87 -6.07
C GLY A 119 -0.13 -28.63 -6.86
N ALA A 120 -1.44 -28.36 -6.98
CA ALA A 120 -1.90 -27.20 -7.76
C ALA A 120 -1.70 -25.87 -6.99
N ARG A 121 -2.01 -25.82 -5.71
CA ARG A 121 -1.83 -24.63 -4.85
C ARG A 121 -0.36 -24.20 -4.77
N ARG A 122 0.57 -25.15 -4.68
CA ARG A 122 2.03 -24.94 -4.66
C ARG A 122 2.52 -24.25 -5.90
N GLN A 123 2.02 -24.67 -7.05
CA GLN A 123 2.42 -24.13 -8.34
C GLN A 123 2.05 -22.63 -8.45
N TYR A 124 0.90 -22.22 -7.87
CA TYR A 124 0.45 -20.83 -7.94
C TYR A 124 1.27 -19.90 -7.07
N GLY A 125 1.56 -20.24 -5.80
CA GLY A 125 2.38 -19.39 -4.92
C GLY A 125 3.78 -19.14 -5.49
N ARG A 126 4.46 -20.19 -5.93
CA ARG A 126 5.79 -20.09 -6.57
C ARG A 126 5.77 -19.26 -7.85
N ARG A 127 4.79 -19.51 -8.73
CA ARG A 127 4.64 -18.73 -9.98
C ARG A 127 4.34 -17.27 -9.70
N MET A 128 3.60 -16.97 -8.64
CA MET A 128 3.33 -15.60 -8.22
C MET A 128 4.61 -14.87 -7.84
N LEU A 129 5.48 -15.46 -7.03
CA LEU A 129 6.74 -14.84 -6.63
C LEU A 129 7.70 -14.65 -7.80
N GLN A 130 7.76 -15.62 -8.72
CA GLN A 130 8.54 -15.48 -9.95
C GLN A 130 8.01 -14.37 -10.87
N ALA A 131 6.69 -14.25 -10.97
CA ALA A 131 6.05 -13.18 -11.73
C ALA A 131 6.31 -11.81 -11.08
N LEU A 132 6.26 -11.74 -9.75
CA LEU A 132 6.55 -10.52 -9.00
C LEU A 132 7.99 -10.05 -9.23
N ASP A 133 8.98 -10.93 -9.13
CA ASP A 133 10.38 -10.60 -9.42
C ASP A 133 10.54 -10.02 -10.83
N GLN A 134 9.96 -10.68 -11.84
CA GLN A 134 10.04 -10.20 -13.22
C GLN A 134 9.35 -8.85 -13.41
N TRP A 135 8.24 -8.61 -12.70
CA TRP A 135 7.46 -7.38 -12.83
C TRP A 135 8.10 -6.21 -12.10
N ILE A 136 8.77 -6.44 -10.95
CA ILE A 136 9.54 -5.42 -10.23
C ILE A 136 10.68 -4.88 -11.08
N ARG A 137 11.33 -5.70 -11.89
CA ARG A 137 12.42 -5.28 -12.81
C ARG A 137 11.98 -4.28 -13.88
N LEU A 138 10.68 -4.18 -14.14
CA LEU A 138 10.12 -3.17 -15.03
C LEU A 138 9.88 -1.87 -14.24
N ARG A 139 10.68 -0.85 -14.53
CA ARG A 139 10.68 0.47 -13.85
C ARG A 139 9.45 1.30 -14.26
N SER A 140 8.27 0.85 -13.91
CA SER A 140 7.00 1.48 -14.30
C SER A 140 6.69 2.74 -13.50
N VAL A 141 7.60 3.70 -13.49
CA VAL A 141 7.43 4.99 -12.81
C VAL A 141 6.57 5.90 -13.68
N SER A 142 5.35 6.22 -13.20
CA SER A 142 4.44 7.14 -13.88
C SER A 142 4.87 8.60 -13.73
N GLY A 143 4.37 9.48 -14.62
CA GLY A 143 4.71 10.90 -14.60
C GLY A 143 6.12 11.25 -15.05
N VAL A 144 6.95 10.26 -15.43
CA VAL A 144 8.32 10.44 -15.95
C VAL A 144 8.34 10.05 -17.42
N PRO A 145 8.43 11.00 -18.37
CA PRO A 145 8.32 10.73 -19.81
C PRO A 145 9.31 9.68 -20.32
N GLU A 146 10.53 9.67 -19.80
CA GLU A 146 11.60 8.74 -20.17
C GLU A 146 11.29 7.29 -19.79
N LEU A 147 10.44 7.08 -18.77
CA LEU A 147 10.05 5.77 -18.26
C LEU A 147 8.67 5.30 -18.75
N GLN A 148 7.97 6.10 -19.57
CA GLN A 148 6.66 5.72 -20.11
C GLN A 148 6.69 4.39 -20.88
N SER A 149 7.80 4.11 -21.60
CA SER A 149 7.98 2.82 -22.28
C SER A 149 8.01 1.65 -21.30
N GLU A 150 8.58 1.83 -20.11
CA GLU A 150 8.63 0.83 -19.04
C GLU A 150 7.24 0.59 -18.44
N CYS A 151 6.44 1.66 -18.22
CA CYS A 151 5.05 1.53 -17.81
C CYS A 151 4.25 0.68 -18.81
N ARG A 152 4.41 0.95 -20.11
CA ARG A 152 3.75 0.16 -21.16
C ARG A 152 4.26 -1.29 -21.25
N ARG A 153 5.52 -1.55 -20.92
CA ARG A 153 6.06 -2.91 -20.80
C ARG A 153 5.44 -3.64 -19.61
N ALA A 154 5.31 -2.96 -18.46
CA ALA A 154 4.68 -3.52 -17.26
C ALA A 154 3.20 -3.84 -17.49
N ALA A 155 2.47 -3.00 -18.22
CA ALA A 155 1.09 -3.26 -18.62
C ALA A 155 0.98 -4.48 -19.54
N ARG A 156 1.85 -4.61 -20.54
CA ARG A 156 1.89 -5.78 -21.43
C ARG A 156 2.22 -7.06 -20.67
N PHE A 157 3.21 -6.99 -19.78
CA PHE A 157 3.58 -8.13 -18.93
C PHE A 157 2.36 -8.64 -18.14
N LEU A 158 1.63 -7.76 -17.44
CA LEU A 158 0.46 -8.15 -16.66
C LEU A 158 -0.66 -8.74 -17.55
N LYS A 159 -0.96 -8.09 -18.67
CA LYS A 159 -1.94 -8.60 -19.65
C LYS A 159 -1.58 -10.02 -20.13
N ASP A 160 -0.33 -10.25 -20.48
CA ASP A 160 0.11 -11.54 -21.01
C ASP A 160 0.15 -12.61 -19.90
N LEU A 161 0.48 -12.21 -18.66
CA LEU A 161 0.38 -13.07 -17.48
C LEU A 161 -1.07 -13.49 -17.20
N MET A 162 -2.04 -12.56 -17.27
CA MET A 162 -3.46 -12.89 -17.11
C MET A 162 -3.91 -13.94 -18.13
N ARG A 163 -3.50 -13.82 -19.40
CA ARG A 163 -3.77 -14.82 -20.44
C ARG A 163 -3.16 -16.18 -20.13
N GLN A 164 -1.90 -16.20 -19.69
CA GLN A 164 -1.21 -17.43 -19.30
C GLN A 164 -1.86 -18.12 -18.09
N LEU A 165 -2.52 -17.36 -17.24
CA LEU A 165 -3.26 -17.83 -16.07
C LEU A 165 -4.72 -18.23 -16.39
N GLY A 166 -5.13 -18.14 -17.66
CA GLY A 166 -6.42 -18.61 -18.11
C GLY A 166 -7.55 -17.55 -18.07
N ALA A 167 -7.22 -16.27 -18.11
CA ALA A 167 -8.23 -15.24 -18.28
C ALA A 167 -8.96 -15.41 -19.61
N ASP A 168 -10.31 -15.36 -19.60
CA ASP A 168 -11.16 -15.46 -20.79
C ASP A 168 -11.00 -14.25 -21.72
N ASP A 169 -10.62 -13.11 -21.16
CA ASP A 169 -10.26 -11.91 -21.91
C ASP A 169 -9.18 -11.13 -21.15
N ALA A 170 -8.16 -10.65 -21.86
CA ALA A 170 -7.18 -9.74 -21.31
C ALA A 170 -6.69 -8.78 -22.40
N ARG A 171 -6.78 -7.48 -22.13
CA ARG A 171 -6.44 -6.43 -23.08
C ARG A 171 -5.94 -5.16 -22.40
N LEU A 172 -5.28 -4.30 -23.17
CA LEU A 172 -4.97 -2.94 -22.76
C LEU A 172 -6.09 -2.02 -23.28
N VAL A 173 -6.57 -1.13 -22.43
CA VAL A 173 -7.66 -0.20 -22.72
C VAL A 173 -7.20 1.21 -22.36
N SER A 174 -7.44 2.18 -23.25
CA SER A 174 -7.09 3.59 -23.01
C SER A 174 -8.02 4.48 -23.84
N SER A 175 -8.54 5.52 -23.18
CA SER A 175 -9.35 6.56 -23.82
C SER A 175 -8.64 7.93 -23.83
N THR A 176 -7.57 8.06 -23.08
CA THR A 176 -6.80 9.31 -22.94
C THR A 176 -5.47 9.22 -23.68
N PRO A 177 -5.27 9.98 -24.76
CA PRO A 177 -4.00 10.00 -25.47
C PRO A 177 -2.85 10.39 -24.54
N GLY A 178 -1.75 9.64 -24.61
CA GLY A 178 -0.54 9.90 -23.82
C GLY A 178 -0.54 9.27 -22.43
N ALA A 179 -1.67 8.95 -21.83
CA ALA A 179 -1.74 8.23 -20.56
C ALA A 179 -1.31 6.76 -20.71
N ASN A 180 -0.87 6.16 -19.62
CA ASN A 180 -0.60 4.74 -19.55
C ASN A 180 -1.95 3.95 -19.60
N PRO A 181 -2.01 2.81 -20.31
CA PRO A 181 -3.27 2.09 -20.50
C PRO A 181 -3.70 1.37 -19.21
N LEU A 182 -5.01 1.20 -19.03
CA LEU A 182 -5.56 0.25 -18.07
C LEU A 182 -5.29 -1.18 -18.57
N VAL A 183 -4.93 -2.08 -17.66
CA VAL A 183 -4.91 -3.51 -17.93
C VAL A 183 -6.25 -4.09 -17.49
N TYR A 184 -7.05 -4.50 -18.45
CA TYR A 184 -8.29 -5.21 -18.23
C TYR A 184 -8.04 -6.72 -18.30
N GLY A 185 -8.63 -7.47 -17.35
CA GLY A 185 -8.64 -8.93 -17.35
C GLY A 185 -9.99 -9.46 -16.88
N ARG A 186 -10.45 -10.61 -17.43
CA ARG A 186 -11.70 -11.23 -17.04
C ARG A 186 -11.55 -12.73 -16.88
N PHE A 187 -12.11 -13.24 -15.77
CA PHE A 187 -12.27 -14.67 -15.50
C PHE A 187 -13.77 -14.96 -15.33
N ASP A 188 -14.33 -15.78 -16.20
CA ASP A 188 -15.75 -16.08 -16.24
C ASP A 188 -16.14 -17.24 -15.31
N ALA A 189 -17.27 -17.08 -14.66
CA ALA A 189 -17.86 -18.12 -13.77
C ALA A 189 -18.94 -18.98 -14.48
N GLY A 190 -18.98 -18.98 -15.82
CA GLY A 190 -19.98 -19.73 -16.57
C GLY A 190 -21.39 -19.12 -16.60
N ASP A 191 -21.55 -17.87 -16.21
CA ASP A 191 -22.82 -17.13 -16.29
C ASP A 191 -23.22 -16.89 -17.76
N THR A 192 -24.45 -17.22 -18.11
CA THR A 192 -24.99 -17.13 -19.48
C THR A 192 -25.51 -15.74 -19.89
N ARG A 193 -25.62 -14.79 -18.93
CA ARG A 193 -26.02 -13.41 -19.20
C ARG A 193 -24.97 -12.70 -20.02
N THR A 194 -25.38 -11.65 -20.76
CA THR A 194 -24.41 -10.76 -21.40
C THR A 194 -23.52 -10.10 -20.34
N LEU A 195 -22.26 -9.81 -20.66
CA LEU A 195 -21.33 -9.23 -19.67
C LEU A 195 -21.87 -7.91 -19.09
N ALA A 196 -22.52 -7.08 -19.88
CA ALA A 196 -23.10 -5.80 -19.44
C ALA A 196 -24.17 -5.95 -18.33
N GLU A 197 -24.81 -7.12 -18.24
CA GLU A 197 -25.88 -7.42 -17.27
C GLU A 197 -25.39 -8.34 -16.14
N ARG A 198 -24.18 -8.88 -16.27
CA ARG A 198 -23.62 -9.89 -15.36
C ARG A 198 -23.13 -9.25 -14.08
N PRO A 199 -23.55 -9.74 -12.90
CA PRO A 199 -22.92 -9.35 -11.63
C PRO A 199 -21.45 -9.73 -11.64
N THR A 200 -20.59 -8.82 -11.22
CA THR A 200 -19.15 -9.03 -11.22
C THR A 200 -18.52 -8.65 -9.89
N VAL A 201 -17.38 -9.27 -9.61
CA VAL A 201 -16.38 -8.74 -8.66
C VAL A 201 -15.39 -7.89 -9.46
N PHE A 202 -15.21 -6.65 -9.06
CA PHE A 202 -14.31 -5.70 -9.69
C PHE A 202 -13.04 -5.60 -8.84
N VAL A 203 -11.90 -6.05 -9.36
CA VAL A 203 -10.60 -5.94 -8.69
C VAL A 203 -9.89 -4.70 -9.21
N TYR A 204 -9.60 -3.78 -8.29
CA TYR A 204 -8.88 -2.54 -8.59
C TYR A 204 -7.49 -2.58 -7.97
N GLY A 205 -6.52 -2.04 -8.68
CA GLY A 205 -5.13 -1.82 -8.26
C GLY A 205 -4.36 -1.08 -9.32
N HIS A 206 -3.04 -0.94 -9.15
CA HIS A 206 -2.19 -0.27 -10.11
C HIS A 206 -0.86 -0.98 -10.36
N TYR A 207 -0.21 -0.66 -11.49
CA TYR A 207 1.08 -1.23 -11.88
C TYR A 207 2.20 -0.20 -11.98
N ASP A 208 1.86 1.07 -11.91
CA ASP A 208 2.84 2.12 -11.78
C ASP A 208 3.37 2.22 -10.35
N VAL A 209 4.50 2.85 -10.19
CA VAL A 209 5.19 2.98 -8.91
C VAL A 209 5.82 4.37 -8.79
N MET A 210 6.01 4.81 -7.54
CA MET A 210 6.77 6.02 -7.24
C MET A 210 8.24 5.88 -7.67
N PRO A 211 8.93 6.98 -8.01
CA PRO A 211 10.38 6.99 -8.20
C PRO A 211 11.11 6.39 -6.99
N ALA A 212 12.25 5.74 -7.23
CA ALA A 212 13.09 5.19 -6.16
C ALA A 212 13.73 6.28 -5.28
N GLY A 213 13.77 7.53 -5.76
CA GLY A 213 14.49 8.60 -5.09
C GLY A 213 16.01 8.43 -5.19
N ASP A 214 16.73 8.70 -4.09
CA ASP A 214 18.18 8.48 -4.02
C ASP A 214 18.46 6.98 -3.81
N GLU A 215 18.90 6.30 -4.87
CA GLU A 215 19.20 4.86 -4.83
C GLU A 215 20.32 4.51 -3.83
N ALA A 216 21.16 5.48 -3.42
CA ALA A 216 22.20 5.26 -2.40
C ALA A 216 21.62 5.03 -0.98
N LEU A 217 20.36 5.40 -0.74
CA LEU A 217 19.67 5.14 0.52
C LEU A 217 19.05 3.74 0.60
N TRP A 218 18.99 3.04 -0.53
CA TRP A 218 18.49 1.68 -0.57
C TRP A 218 19.58 0.68 -0.16
N ARG A 219 19.19 -0.33 0.62
CA ARG A 219 20.06 -1.43 1.02
C ARG A 219 20.23 -2.47 -0.09
N THR A 220 19.29 -2.50 -1.04
CA THR A 220 19.24 -3.37 -2.21
C THR A 220 18.93 -2.53 -3.43
N GLN A 221 19.10 -3.04 -4.64
CA GLN A 221 18.67 -2.31 -5.84
C GLN A 221 17.14 -2.19 -5.86
N PRO A 222 16.57 -0.99 -6.03
CA PRO A 222 15.12 -0.78 -5.87
C PRO A 222 14.26 -1.56 -6.87
N PHE A 223 14.79 -1.90 -8.04
CA PHE A 223 14.09 -2.64 -9.09
C PHE A 223 14.63 -4.07 -9.30
N GLU A 224 15.26 -4.62 -8.26
CA GLU A 224 15.64 -6.02 -8.15
C GLU A 224 15.09 -6.58 -6.86
N MET A 225 14.13 -7.51 -6.96
CA MET A 225 13.48 -8.04 -5.76
C MET A 225 14.46 -8.91 -4.97
N VAL A 226 14.58 -8.61 -3.68
CA VAL A 226 15.47 -9.33 -2.76
C VAL A 226 14.68 -9.81 -1.55
N GLY A 227 14.81 -11.09 -1.21
CA GLY A 227 14.27 -11.67 0.02
C GLY A 227 15.26 -11.56 1.18
N ARG A 228 14.81 -11.00 2.31
CA ARG A 228 15.61 -10.90 3.51
C ARG A 228 14.73 -10.81 4.76
N ASP A 229 15.08 -11.54 5.81
CA ASP A 229 14.42 -11.48 7.14
C ASP A 229 12.89 -11.68 7.06
N GLY A 230 12.40 -12.56 6.17
CA GLY A 230 10.97 -12.81 5.96
C GLY A 230 10.25 -11.75 5.11
N TYR A 231 10.98 -10.80 4.53
CA TYR A 231 10.44 -9.75 3.68
C TYR A 231 10.98 -9.83 2.25
N LEU A 232 10.18 -9.36 1.32
CA LEU A 232 10.58 -9.09 -0.07
C LEU A 232 10.80 -7.57 -0.18
N TYR A 233 12.00 -7.18 -0.62
CA TYR A 233 12.39 -5.78 -0.83
C TYR A 233 12.37 -5.44 -2.31
N GLY A 234 11.85 -4.27 -2.64
CA GLY A 234 11.83 -3.74 -4.01
C GLY A 234 10.74 -2.68 -4.18
N ARG A 235 10.92 -1.73 -5.09
CA ARG A 235 9.93 -0.71 -5.39
C ARG A 235 8.70 -1.35 -6.06
N GLY A 236 7.52 -1.19 -5.45
CA GLY A 236 6.26 -1.76 -5.92
C GLY A 236 5.93 -3.13 -5.33
N VAL A 237 6.77 -3.72 -4.46
CA VAL A 237 6.45 -5.02 -3.84
C VAL A 237 5.25 -4.94 -2.91
N SER A 238 5.03 -3.80 -2.28
CA SER A 238 3.96 -3.49 -1.34
C SER A 238 2.90 -2.59 -1.98
N ASP A 239 3.31 -1.69 -2.87
CA ASP A 239 2.48 -0.66 -3.48
C ASP A 239 2.69 -0.61 -5.02
N ASP A 240 1.93 -1.37 -5.83
CA ASP A 240 0.82 -2.30 -5.52
C ASP A 240 1.01 -3.64 -6.27
N LYS A 241 2.19 -3.88 -6.90
CA LYS A 241 2.42 -5.06 -7.75
C LYS A 241 2.24 -6.39 -6.99
N GLY A 242 2.71 -6.46 -5.74
CA GLY A 242 2.56 -7.64 -4.90
C GLY A 242 1.08 -7.98 -4.64
N PRO A 243 0.29 -7.09 -4.03
CA PRO A 243 -1.14 -7.28 -3.78
C PRO A 243 -1.96 -7.56 -5.04
N VAL A 244 -1.67 -6.88 -6.17
CA VAL A 244 -2.32 -7.17 -7.47
C VAL A 244 -2.07 -8.61 -7.90
N LEU A 245 -0.83 -9.10 -7.80
CA LEU A 245 -0.52 -10.49 -8.14
C LEU A 245 -1.16 -11.48 -7.16
N ALA A 246 -1.20 -11.15 -5.87
CA ALA A 246 -1.89 -12.00 -4.90
C ALA A 246 -3.37 -12.18 -5.27
N ALA A 247 -4.05 -11.10 -5.66
CA ALA A 247 -5.43 -11.17 -6.14
C ALA A 247 -5.55 -11.96 -7.44
N LEU A 248 -4.67 -11.71 -8.42
CA LEU A 248 -4.70 -12.38 -9.71
C LEU A 248 -4.50 -13.89 -9.57
N PHE A 249 -3.52 -14.32 -8.78
CA PHE A 249 -3.25 -15.75 -8.59
C PHE A 249 -4.32 -16.45 -7.77
N ALA A 250 -4.96 -15.77 -6.79
CA ALA A 250 -6.12 -16.32 -6.07
C ALA A 250 -7.30 -16.59 -7.01
N ILE A 251 -7.61 -15.63 -7.90
CA ILE A 251 -8.71 -15.75 -8.86
C ILE A 251 -8.41 -16.82 -9.92
N ALA A 252 -7.19 -16.83 -10.45
CA ALA A 252 -6.77 -17.82 -11.44
C ALA A 252 -6.85 -19.25 -10.89
N GLU A 253 -6.50 -19.47 -9.61
CA GLU A 253 -6.60 -20.75 -8.95
C GLU A 253 -8.08 -21.20 -8.82
N LEU A 254 -8.97 -20.32 -8.40
CA LEU A 254 -10.42 -20.61 -8.33
C LEU A 254 -11.00 -20.91 -9.71
N ALA A 255 -10.63 -20.15 -10.73
CA ALA A 255 -11.08 -20.34 -12.10
C ALA A 255 -10.61 -21.70 -12.66
N ALA A 256 -9.33 -22.02 -12.53
CA ALA A 256 -8.77 -23.30 -12.96
C ALA A 256 -9.38 -24.51 -12.23
N ALA A 257 -9.81 -24.33 -10.99
CA ALA A 257 -10.51 -25.36 -10.21
C ALA A 257 -12.01 -25.44 -10.52
N GLY A 258 -12.56 -24.59 -11.40
CA GLY A 258 -14.01 -24.50 -11.67
C GLY A 258 -14.83 -24.08 -10.45
N LYS A 259 -14.23 -23.31 -9.53
CA LYS A 259 -14.83 -22.88 -8.26
C LYS A 259 -15.11 -21.40 -8.16
N LEU A 260 -14.93 -20.66 -9.25
CA LEU A 260 -15.22 -19.24 -9.29
C LEU A 260 -16.75 -19.03 -9.29
N PRO A 261 -17.33 -18.42 -8.23
CA PRO A 261 -18.78 -18.32 -8.08
C PRO A 261 -19.40 -17.17 -8.88
N MET A 262 -18.58 -16.17 -9.23
CA MET A 262 -18.98 -14.97 -9.97
C MET A 262 -17.86 -14.58 -10.94
N THR A 263 -18.23 -13.97 -12.06
CA THR A 263 -17.24 -13.38 -12.97
C THR A 263 -16.42 -12.31 -12.24
N VAL A 264 -15.10 -12.40 -12.37
CA VAL A 264 -14.17 -11.41 -11.83
C VAL A 264 -13.55 -10.61 -12.94
N VAL A 265 -13.56 -9.29 -12.82
CA VAL A 265 -12.94 -8.35 -13.75
C VAL A 265 -11.83 -7.57 -13.03
N PHE A 266 -10.66 -7.52 -13.64
CA PHE A 266 -9.54 -6.71 -13.20
C PHE A 266 -9.52 -5.39 -13.96
N CYS A 267 -9.29 -4.31 -13.24
CA CYS A 267 -9.03 -2.98 -13.76
C CYS A 267 -7.77 -2.44 -13.04
N ILE A 268 -6.62 -2.63 -13.68
CA ILE A 268 -5.32 -2.26 -13.09
C ILE A 268 -4.78 -1.08 -13.87
N GLU A 269 -4.67 0.08 -13.20
CA GLU A 269 -4.23 1.32 -13.83
C GLU A 269 -2.71 1.52 -13.81
N GLY A 270 -2.22 2.52 -14.54
CA GLY A 270 -0.80 2.84 -14.65
C GLY A 270 -0.48 4.31 -14.43
N GLU A 271 -1.35 5.04 -13.75
CA GLU A 271 -1.22 6.47 -13.43
C GLU A 271 -1.71 6.79 -12.01
N GLU A 272 -1.88 5.80 -11.12
CA GLU A 272 -2.37 6.02 -9.75
C GLU A 272 -1.48 7.00 -9.01
N GLU A 273 -0.18 6.78 -9.05
CA GLU A 273 0.85 7.56 -8.39
C GLU A 273 1.01 8.98 -8.97
N HIS A 274 0.45 9.18 -10.15
CA HIS A 274 0.46 10.48 -10.85
C HIS A 274 -0.96 11.09 -10.98
N GLY A 275 -1.91 10.61 -10.19
CA GLY A 275 -3.27 11.19 -10.09
C GLY A 275 -4.30 10.55 -11.00
N SER A 276 -4.15 9.28 -11.36
CA SER A 276 -5.11 8.45 -12.10
C SER A 276 -5.58 9.09 -13.42
N VAL A 277 -4.64 9.63 -14.19
CA VAL A 277 -4.92 10.32 -15.46
C VAL A 277 -5.56 9.35 -16.45
N GLY A 278 -6.79 9.67 -16.88
CA GLY A 278 -7.52 8.88 -17.88
C GLY A 278 -8.31 7.68 -17.31
N LEU A 279 -8.21 7.39 -16.01
CA LEU A 279 -8.95 6.27 -15.39
C LEU A 279 -10.46 6.42 -15.57
N ARG A 280 -11.01 7.58 -15.20
CA ARG A 280 -12.45 7.82 -15.21
C ARG A 280 -13.03 7.81 -16.61
N GLU A 281 -12.35 8.45 -17.55
CA GLU A 281 -12.71 8.51 -18.96
C GLU A 281 -12.72 7.12 -19.58
N THR A 282 -11.67 6.33 -19.33
CA THR A 282 -11.54 4.97 -19.87
C THR A 282 -12.60 4.03 -19.30
N ILE A 283 -12.86 4.06 -17.99
CA ILE A 283 -13.91 3.23 -17.39
C ILE A 283 -15.29 3.64 -17.91
N ALA A 284 -15.56 4.95 -18.05
CA ALA A 284 -16.84 5.44 -18.54
C ALA A 284 -17.10 5.03 -19.99
N GLU A 285 -16.11 5.17 -20.87
CA GLU A 285 -16.20 4.79 -22.27
C GLU A 285 -16.37 3.27 -22.45
N HIS A 286 -15.67 2.49 -21.63
CA HIS A 286 -15.67 1.03 -21.70
C HIS A 286 -16.52 0.36 -20.62
N ARG A 287 -17.53 1.04 -20.09
CA ARG A 287 -18.39 0.59 -18.99
C ARG A 287 -18.88 -0.85 -19.14
N ALA A 288 -19.23 -1.26 -20.36
CA ALA A 288 -19.76 -2.59 -20.64
C ALA A 288 -18.77 -3.75 -20.37
N LEU A 289 -17.47 -3.47 -20.34
CA LEU A 289 -16.45 -4.48 -20.04
C LEU A 289 -16.49 -4.93 -18.56
N PHE A 290 -17.03 -4.11 -17.67
CA PHE A 290 -16.95 -4.34 -16.22
C PHE A 290 -18.19 -5.02 -15.64
N GLY A 291 -19.24 -5.22 -16.45
CA GLY A 291 -20.49 -5.83 -16.01
C GLY A 291 -21.25 -4.95 -15.00
N VAL A 292 -21.83 -5.59 -13.98
CA VAL A 292 -22.51 -4.94 -12.86
C VAL A 292 -21.74 -5.24 -11.58
N PRO A 293 -20.71 -4.45 -11.24
CA PRO A 293 -19.91 -4.69 -10.02
C PRO A 293 -20.79 -4.70 -8.76
N ARG A 294 -20.67 -5.75 -7.97
CA ARG A 294 -21.32 -5.91 -6.67
C ARG A 294 -20.31 -5.75 -5.54
N LEU A 295 -19.06 -6.15 -5.78
CA LEU A 295 -17.92 -5.96 -4.92
C LEU A 295 -16.82 -5.24 -5.71
N ILE A 296 -16.26 -4.18 -5.14
CA ILE A 296 -14.99 -3.57 -5.57
C ILE A 296 -13.96 -3.99 -4.55
N LEU A 297 -13.03 -4.85 -4.96
CA LEU A 297 -11.95 -5.38 -4.11
C LEU A 297 -10.64 -4.67 -4.43
N LEU A 298 -9.96 -4.19 -3.39
CA LEU A 298 -8.62 -3.60 -3.51
C LEU A 298 -7.77 -3.95 -2.29
N SER A 299 -6.47 -3.74 -2.41
CA SER A 299 -5.49 -4.01 -1.35
C SER A 299 -4.44 -2.88 -1.28
N LEU A 300 -4.91 -1.65 -1.15
CA LEU A 300 -4.14 -0.40 -1.24
C LEU A 300 -4.12 0.34 0.11
N SER A 301 -3.68 -0.31 1.16
CA SER A 301 -3.44 0.30 2.46
C SER A 301 -2.61 -0.63 3.34
N TYR A 302 -2.35 -0.21 4.57
CA TYR A 302 -1.41 -0.88 5.46
C TYR A 302 -2.09 -1.24 6.78
N TRP A 303 -1.62 -2.31 7.41
CA TRP A 303 -1.97 -2.60 8.78
C TRP A 303 -1.53 -1.46 9.70
N LEU A 304 -2.20 -1.35 10.81
CA LEU A 304 -1.85 -0.34 11.82
C LEU A 304 -0.47 -0.63 12.44
N GLY A 305 -0.14 -1.90 12.61
CA GLY A 305 1.12 -2.40 13.16
C GLY A 305 1.80 -3.44 12.28
N GLU A 306 2.54 -4.34 12.93
CA GLU A 306 3.34 -5.37 12.26
C GLU A 306 2.72 -6.77 12.36
N ALA A 307 1.94 -7.04 13.42
CA ALA A 307 1.54 -8.39 13.79
C ALA A 307 0.07 -8.71 13.53
N THR A 308 -0.81 -7.69 13.59
CA THR A 308 -2.26 -7.94 13.58
C THR A 308 -2.89 -7.53 12.26
N PRO A 309 -3.53 -8.48 11.55
CA PRO A 309 -4.26 -8.18 10.33
C PRO A 309 -5.33 -7.12 10.54
N CYS A 310 -5.46 -6.22 9.58
CA CYS A 310 -6.42 -5.15 9.59
C CYS A 310 -7.41 -5.25 8.42
N LEU A 311 -8.57 -4.61 8.58
CA LEU A 311 -9.55 -4.39 7.54
C LEU A 311 -9.90 -2.91 7.52
N THR A 312 -9.64 -2.25 6.40
CA THR A 312 -9.85 -0.80 6.27
C THR A 312 -11.28 -0.51 5.85
N TYR A 313 -11.98 0.36 6.61
CA TYR A 313 -13.36 0.73 6.34
C TYR A 313 -13.58 2.23 6.12
N GLY A 314 -12.53 3.04 6.07
CA GLY A 314 -12.65 4.47 5.82
C GLY A 314 -11.33 5.15 5.51
N MET A 315 -11.41 6.23 4.73
CA MET A 315 -10.27 7.05 4.31
C MET A 315 -10.66 8.52 4.33
N ARG A 316 -9.69 9.39 4.60
CA ARG A 316 -9.90 10.83 4.47
C ARG A 316 -9.84 11.25 3.01
N GLY A 317 -10.56 12.32 2.69
CA GLY A 317 -10.41 13.03 1.42
C GLY A 317 -9.26 14.04 1.47
N SER A 318 -8.99 14.69 0.34
CA SER A 318 -7.94 15.70 0.27
C SER A 318 -8.26 16.85 -0.68
N VAL A 319 -7.86 18.06 -0.25
CA VAL A 319 -7.79 19.27 -1.09
C VAL A 319 -6.33 19.69 -1.15
N ARG A 320 -5.82 20.03 -2.33
CA ARG A 320 -4.46 20.55 -2.52
C ARG A 320 -4.53 22.02 -2.84
N ALA A 321 -3.55 22.80 -2.35
CA ALA A 321 -3.40 24.19 -2.72
C ALA A 321 -1.94 24.53 -2.99
N ASN A 322 -1.72 25.25 -4.09
CA ASN A 322 -0.44 25.84 -4.45
C ASN A 322 -0.60 27.36 -4.44
N LEU A 323 0.28 28.02 -3.70
CA LEU A 323 0.32 29.46 -3.55
C LEU A 323 1.63 30.00 -4.12
N ARG A 324 1.54 31.05 -4.91
CA ARG A 324 2.71 31.83 -5.33
C ARG A 324 2.40 33.31 -5.14
N ILE A 325 3.27 34.02 -4.44
CA ILE A 325 3.21 35.45 -4.27
C ILE A 325 4.42 36.05 -4.97
N GLU A 326 4.20 37.03 -5.83
CA GLU A 326 5.26 37.66 -6.59
C GLU A 326 5.11 39.20 -6.65
N SER A 327 6.25 39.89 -6.81
CA SER A 327 6.28 41.30 -7.17
C SER A 327 6.12 41.44 -8.69
N THR A 328 5.18 42.27 -9.11
CA THR A 328 4.92 42.53 -10.54
C THR A 328 5.86 43.59 -11.13
N ARG A 329 6.69 44.21 -10.31
CA ARG A 329 7.47 45.41 -10.71
C ARG A 329 8.98 45.26 -10.59
N ARG A 330 9.47 44.17 -10.00
CA ARG A 330 10.91 44.01 -9.76
C ARG A 330 11.38 42.56 -9.90
N ALA A 331 12.67 42.40 -10.18
CA ALA A 331 13.43 41.19 -9.97
C ALA A 331 13.93 41.09 -8.52
N ASP A 332 14.74 40.07 -8.20
CA ASP A 332 15.46 39.97 -6.92
C ASP A 332 16.31 41.22 -6.70
N VAL A 333 16.33 41.76 -5.48
CA VAL A 333 17.08 42.96 -5.13
C VAL A 333 17.95 42.75 -3.89
N HIS A 334 18.97 43.58 -3.72
CA HIS A 334 19.88 43.51 -2.58
C HIS A 334 19.21 44.05 -1.30
N ALA A 335 19.14 43.19 -0.26
CA ALA A 335 18.45 43.51 1.00
C ALA A 335 19.05 44.71 1.75
N GLY A 336 20.37 44.89 1.72
CA GLY A 336 21.05 46.04 2.35
C GLY A 336 20.75 47.38 1.65
N VAL A 337 20.26 47.35 0.41
CA VAL A 337 19.89 48.56 -0.35
C VAL A 337 18.39 48.80 -0.31
N TRP A 338 17.59 47.74 -0.45
CA TRP A 338 16.15 47.84 -0.68
C TRP A 338 15.29 47.26 0.45
N GLY A 339 15.90 46.56 1.43
CA GLY A 339 15.17 46.00 2.57
C GLY A 339 14.38 47.05 3.32
N GLY A 340 13.13 46.78 3.62
CA GLY A 340 12.19 47.73 4.22
C GLY A 340 11.63 48.82 3.28
N ALA A 341 12.18 48.94 2.05
CA ALA A 341 11.71 49.90 1.04
C ALA A 341 10.86 49.25 -0.06
N VAL A 342 10.86 47.93 -0.16
CA VAL A 342 10.08 47.12 -1.12
C VAL A 342 9.17 46.14 -0.40
N ASN A 343 8.12 45.70 -1.08
CA ASN A 343 7.35 44.57 -0.61
C ASN A 343 8.14 43.25 -0.75
N GLU A 344 8.01 42.37 0.22
CA GLU A 344 8.74 41.11 0.30
C GLU A 344 7.77 39.94 0.15
N PRO A 345 7.73 39.29 -1.03
CA PRO A 345 6.83 38.16 -1.28
C PRO A 345 6.97 37.02 -0.26
N LEU A 346 8.19 36.70 0.19
CA LEU A 346 8.44 35.67 1.17
C LEU A 346 7.85 35.99 2.54
N SER A 347 8.00 37.25 3.00
CA SER A 347 7.40 37.71 4.27
C SER A 347 5.87 37.68 4.20
N CYS A 348 5.29 38.06 3.06
CA CYS A 348 3.86 38.00 2.83
C CYS A 348 3.37 36.54 2.84
N LEU A 349 4.07 35.64 2.15
CA LEU A 349 3.74 34.21 2.12
C LEU A 349 3.79 33.59 3.52
N ALA A 350 4.84 33.86 4.29
CA ALA A 350 4.98 33.40 5.67
C ALA A 350 3.80 33.88 6.55
N HIS A 351 3.38 35.14 6.38
CA HIS A 351 2.22 35.68 7.08
C HIS A 351 0.92 34.94 6.69
N VAL A 352 0.69 34.74 5.39
CA VAL A 352 -0.50 33.99 4.91
C VAL A 352 -0.52 32.58 5.50
N LEU A 353 0.59 31.85 5.45
CA LEU A 353 0.68 30.48 5.99
C LEU A 353 0.44 30.46 7.51
N ALA A 354 0.95 31.43 8.26
CA ALA A 354 0.77 31.53 9.71
C ALA A 354 -0.69 31.79 10.13
N GLN A 355 -1.55 32.26 9.22
CA GLN A 355 -2.99 32.45 9.48
C GLN A 355 -3.84 31.24 9.11
N LEU A 356 -3.25 30.15 8.61
CA LEU A 356 -3.98 28.94 8.25
C LEU A 356 -4.15 27.98 9.41
N ALA A 357 -3.22 27.94 10.36
CA ALA A 357 -3.30 27.09 11.54
C ALA A 357 -2.63 27.77 12.75
N ASP A 358 -3.14 27.48 13.94
CA ASP A 358 -2.53 27.93 15.19
C ASP A 358 -1.34 27.04 15.61
N PRO A 359 -0.55 27.42 16.61
CA PRO A 359 0.58 26.60 17.09
C PRO A 359 0.20 25.22 17.63
N ALA A 360 -1.08 24.98 17.97
CA ALA A 360 -1.60 23.68 18.39
C ALA A 360 -2.04 22.82 17.19
N GLY A 361 -1.90 23.32 15.96
CA GLY A 361 -2.28 22.61 14.73
C GLY A 361 -3.77 22.71 14.38
N ARG A 362 -4.55 23.53 15.08
CA ARG A 362 -5.95 23.78 14.75
C ARG A 362 -6.05 24.67 13.52
N VAL A 363 -6.80 24.24 12.52
CA VAL A 363 -7.01 25.00 11.29
C VAL A 363 -7.91 26.24 11.58
N LEU A 364 -7.44 27.41 11.15
CA LEU A 364 -8.07 28.71 11.43
C LEU A 364 -9.01 29.17 10.29
N VAL A 365 -9.12 28.42 9.20
CA VAL A 365 -10.03 28.72 8.09
C VAL A 365 -11.48 28.74 8.62
N PRO A 366 -12.21 29.86 8.49
CA PRO A 366 -13.59 29.98 8.99
C PRO A 366 -14.50 28.88 8.42
N GLY A 367 -15.28 28.22 9.28
CA GLY A 367 -16.18 27.15 8.87
C GLY A 367 -15.48 25.85 8.46
N PHE A 368 -14.17 25.73 8.65
CA PHE A 368 -13.41 24.52 8.29
C PHE A 368 -13.87 23.26 9.02
N HIS A 369 -14.29 23.39 10.25
CA HIS A 369 -14.77 22.29 11.10
C HIS A 369 -16.28 22.05 10.98
N ASP A 370 -16.99 22.83 10.16
CA ASP A 370 -18.42 22.64 9.93
C ASP A 370 -18.65 21.29 9.22
N GLY A 371 -19.73 20.61 9.58
CA GLY A 371 -20.07 19.30 9.01
C GLY A 371 -19.24 18.13 9.55
N VAL A 372 -18.21 18.35 10.38
CA VAL A 372 -17.52 17.24 11.03
C VAL A 372 -18.48 16.52 11.96
N ARG A 373 -18.77 15.26 11.65
CA ARG A 373 -19.71 14.44 12.42
C ARG A 373 -19.26 14.32 13.88
N VAL A 374 -20.18 14.40 14.82
CA VAL A 374 -19.90 14.09 16.22
C VAL A 374 -19.53 12.61 16.34
N VAL A 375 -18.51 12.31 17.15
CA VAL A 375 -18.12 10.92 17.43
C VAL A 375 -19.26 10.24 18.20
N SER A 376 -19.78 9.13 17.68
CA SER A 376 -20.82 8.36 18.35
C SER A 376 -20.23 7.54 19.50
N ALA A 377 -21.04 7.20 20.50
CA ALA A 377 -20.62 6.35 21.61
C ALA A 377 -20.11 4.97 21.12
N LYS A 378 -20.72 4.41 20.06
CA LYS A 378 -20.26 3.16 19.42
C LYS A 378 -18.88 3.32 18.81
N GLU A 379 -18.65 4.41 18.07
CA GLU A 379 -17.36 4.72 17.45
C GLU A 379 -16.28 4.96 18.50
N GLU A 380 -16.61 5.69 19.57
CA GLU A 380 -15.70 5.95 20.68
C GLU A 380 -15.30 4.66 21.41
N ALA A 381 -16.26 3.80 21.72
CA ALA A 381 -16.00 2.51 22.36
C ALA A 381 -15.09 1.64 21.49
N ALA A 382 -15.43 1.47 20.21
CA ALA A 382 -14.62 0.69 19.28
C ALA A 382 -13.17 1.22 19.14
N MET A 383 -13.00 2.54 19.18
CA MET A 383 -11.67 3.16 19.13
C MET A 383 -10.87 2.95 20.42
N ARG A 384 -11.53 2.97 21.59
CA ARG A 384 -10.89 2.68 22.88
C ARG A 384 -10.48 1.21 22.97
N ASP A 385 -11.35 0.28 22.56
CA ASP A 385 -11.06 -1.15 22.51
C ASP A 385 -9.85 -1.43 21.60
N LEU A 386 -9.79 -0.75 20.43
CA LEU A 386 -8.64 -0.83 19.52
C LEU A 386 -7.34 -0.33 20.20
N VAL A 387 -7.40 0.79 20.93
CA VAL A 387 -6.24 1.37 21.64
C VAL A 387 -5.76 0.44 22.75
N GLU A 388 -6.68 -0.16 23.53
CA GLU A 388 -6.34 -1.13 24.58
C GLU A 388 -5.67 -2.37 23.98
N TRP A 389 -6.21 -2.87 22.86
CA TRP A 389 -5.60 -3.99 22.13
C TRP A 389 -4.19 -3.69 21.64
N ILE A 390 -3.97 -2.50 21.02
CA ILE A 390 -2.65 -2.08 20.56
C ILE A 390 -1.68 -1.98 21.73
N ALA A 391 -2.10 -1.41 22.86
CA ALA A 391 -1.27 -1.26 24.05
C ALA A 391 -0.85 -2.63 24.63
N ASP A 392 -1.70 -3.65 24.56
CA ASP A 392 -1.39 -5.00 25.05
C ASP A 392 -0.50 -5.79 24.09
N LYS A 393 -0.81 -5.81 22.80
CA LYS A 393 -0.18 -6.70 21.81
C LYS A 393 0.94 -6.04 21.01
N GLU A 394 0.79 -4.77 20.65
CA GLU A 394 1.74 -4.03 19.84
C GLU A 394 2.74 -3.21 20.69
N ALA A 395 2.61 -3.21 22.03
CA ALA A 395 3.57 -2.54 22.92
C ALA A 395 5.01 -3.07 22.78
N ARG A 396 5.18 -4.25 22.20
CA ARG A 396 6.47 -4.85 21.87
C ARG A 396 6.92 -4.55 20.45
N ALA A 397 6.06 -4.04 19.60
CA ALA A 397 6.37 -3.69 18.22
C ALA A 397 6.70 -2.19 18.10
N PRO A 398 7.57 -1.80 17.17
CA PRO A 398 8.09 -0.43 17.09
C PRO A 398 7.11 0.59 16.46
N LEU A 399 5.81 0.33 16.42
CA LEU A 399 4.82 1.29 15.89
C LEU A 399 4.94 2.65 16.60
N VAL A 400 5.03 2.62 17.93
CA VAL A 400 5.20 3.84 18.76
C VAL A 400 6.60 4.44 18.62
N ALA A 401 7.62 3.62 18.32
CA ALA A 401 9.02 4.06 18.25
C ALA A 401 9.41 4.61 16.85
N ARG A 402 8.74 4.16 15.76
CA ARG A 402 9.08 4.59 14.39
C ARG A 402 8.21 5.73 13.88
N THR A 403 6.96 5.78 14.26
CA THR A 403 6.22 7.03 14.17
C THR A 403 6.77 7.91 15.29
N ALA A 404 7.59 8.90 14.94
CA ALA A 404 7.90 10.01 15.83
C ALA A 404 6.57 10.77 16.13
N MET A 405 5.63 10.06 16.75
CA MET A 405 4.41 10.64 17.28
C MET A 405 4.86 11.38 18.53
N SER A 406 5.35 12.62 18.30
CA SER A 406 5.49 13.58 19.37
C SER A 406 4.22 13.51 20.21
N PRO A 407 4.29 13.48 21.54
CA PRO A 407 3.11 13.68 22.34
C PRO A 407 2.51 15.02 21.93
N THR A 408 1.62 14.96 20.93
CA THR A 408 0.77 16.08 20.56
C THR A 408 -0.07 16.44 21.78
N ALA A 409 -0.72 17.58 21.78
CA ALA A 409 -1.52 18.10 22.89
C ALA A 409 -2.57 17.13 23.47
N SER A 410 -2.83 15.99 22.81
CA SER A 410 -3.71 14.91 23.28
C SER A 410 -3.00 13.80 24.07
N GLY A 411 -1.67 13.73 24.04
CA GLY A 411 -0.82 12.91 24.92
C GLY A 411 -1.05 11.39 24.95
N ASP A 412 -2.07 10.86 24.28
CA ASP A 412 -2.44 9.47 24.28
C ASP A 412 -2.63 8.90 22.85
N LEU A 413 -2.55 7.59 22.71
CA LEU A 413 -2.73 6.89 21.43
C LEU A 413 -4.12 7.11 20.83
N TYR A 414 -5.16 7.19 21.69
CA TYR A 414 -6.52 7.47 21.25
C TYR A 414 -6.62 8.81 20.52
N GLY A 415 -6.11 9.87 21.13
CA GLY A 415 -6.10 11.20 20.53
C GLY A 415 -5.33 11.23 19.20
N GLN A 416 -4.19 10.54 19.14
CA GLN A 416 -3.36 10.46 17.93
C GLN A 416 -4.09 9.75 16.78
N LEU A 417 -4.74 8.61 17.03
CA LEU A 417 -5.53 7.89 16.03
C LEU A 417 -6.75 8.71 15.58
N MET A 418 -7.42 9.40 16.52
CA MET A 418 -8.51 10.29 16.18
C MET A 418 -8.06 11.45 15.27
N GLN A 419 -6.90 12.07 15.54
CA GLN A 419 -6.31 13.11 14.68
C GLN A 419 -5.93 12.55 13.29
N ARG A 420 -5.36 11.35 13.24
CA ARG A 420 -4.94 10.72 12.00
C ARG A 420 -6.13 10.31 11.12
N TRP A 421 -7.23 9.83 11.69
CA TRP A 421 -8.29 9.17 10.95
C TRP A 421 -9.62 9.92 10.92
N ARG A 422 -9.92 10.64 12.00
CA ARG A 422 -11.28 11.10 12.28
C ARG A 422 -11.44 12.61 12.16
N PHE A 423 -10.37 13.35 12.34
CA PHE A 423 -10.40 14.80 12.28
C PHE A 423 -9.71 15.35 11.03
N PRO A 424 -10.23 16.48 10.49
CA PRO A 424 -9.60 17.15 9.36
C PRO A 424 -8.29 17.82 9.81
N SER A 425 -7.37 17.99 8.86
CA SER A 425 -6.06 18.59 9.14
C SER A 425 -5.54 19.39 7.95
N LEU A 426 -4.61 20.31 8.20
CA LEU A 426 -3.87 21.06 7.19
C LEU A 426 -2.38 20.81 7.38
N THR A 427 -1.68 20.57 6.28
CA THR A 427 -0.22 20.37 6.25
C THR A 427 0.39 21.29 5.20
N VAL A 428 1.40 22.07 5.60
CA VAL A 428 2.27 22.78 4.67
C VAL A 428 3.45 21.88 4.32
N HIS A 429 3.61 21.55 3.04
CA HIS A 429 4.62 20.59 2.58
C HIS A 429 5.98 21.25 2.36
N HIS A 430 5.98 22.42 1.73
CA HIS A 430 7.18 23.20 1.52
C HIS A 430 6.87 24.68 1.30
N MET A 431 7.87 25.50 1.54
CA MET A 431 7.92 26.91 1.19
C MET A 431 9.26 27.16 0.51
N ASP A 432 9.25 27.87 -0.61
CA ASP A 432 10.42 28.07 -1.45
C ASP A 432 10.42 29.45 -2.12
N VAL A 433 11.57 29.83 -2.66
CA VAL A 433 11.77 31.07 -3.41
C VAL A 433 12.11 30.78 -4.89
N SER A 434 11.82 31.73 -5.77
CA SER A 434 11.80 31.52 -7.21
C SER A 434 13.15 31.21 -7.87
N THR A 435 14.28 31.54 -7.23
CA THR A 435 15.60 31.39 -7.85
C THR A 435 16.57 30.65 -6.94
N VAL A 436 17.50 29.90 -7.55
CA VAL A 436 18.60 29.25 -6.82
C VAL A 436 19.47 30.29 -6.11
N ALA A 437 19.70 31.45 -6.76
CA ALA A 437 20.44 32.56 -6.15
C ALA A 437 19.76 33.07 -4.88
N ALA A 438 18.43 33.19 -4.85
CA ALA A 438 17.69 33.59 -3.68
C ALA A 438 17.71 32.55 -2.56
N ARG A 439 17.82 31.25 -2.88
CA ARG A 439 17.96 30.18 -1.88
C ARG A 439 19.31 30.20 -1.15
N THR A 440 20.36 30.56 -1.85
CA THR A 440 21.75 30.44 -1.36
C THR A 440 22.33 31.79 -0.91
N ASN A 441 21.76 32.93 -1.33
CA ASN A 441 22.28 34.24 -1.04
C ASN A 441 21.42 34.99 -0.01
N THR A 442 21.92 35.10 1.19
CA THR A 442 21.25 35.77 2.33
C THR A 442 21.13 37.30 2.19
N THR A 443 21.70 37.86 1.14
CA THR A 443 21.60 39.33 0.88
C THR A 443 20.55 39.71 -0.15
N LEU A 444 19.80 38.74 -0.69
CA LEU A 444 18.74 38.98 -1.67
C LEU A 444 17.34 38.99 -1.01
N VAL A 445 16.52 39.94 -1.49
CA VAL A 445 15.06 39.92 -1.29
C VAL A 445 14.45 39.30 -2.54
N PRO A 446 13.88 38.08 -2.47
CA PRO A 446 13.34 37.40 -3.63
C PRO A 446 12.13 38.15 -4.23
N ALA A 447 12.02 38.09 -5.55
CA ALA A 447 10.90 38.67 -6.28
C ALA A 447 9.63 37.80 -6.22
N ALA A 448 9.76 36.52 -5.89
CA ALA A 448 8.64 35.62 -5.72
C ALA A 448 8.94 34.52 -4.67
N ALA A 449 7.89 34.06 -4.01
CA ALA A 449 7.90 32.92 -3.10
C ALA A 449 6.67 32.05 -3.34
N GLN A 450 6.80 30.75 -3.07
CA GLN A 450 5.72 29.79 -3.30
C GLN A 450 5.64 28.78 -2.16
N ALA A 451 4.45 28.19 -1.99
CA ALA A 451 4.22 27.10 -1.04
C ALA A 451 3.21 26.09 -1.61
N ALA A 452 3.36 24.85 -1.19
CA ALA A 452 2.34 23.82 -1.41
C ALA A 452 1.81 23.33 -0.07
N LEU A 453 0.51 23.12 -0.01
CA LEU A 453 -0.17 22.57 1.16
C LEU A 453 -1.27 21.59 0.77
N SER A 454 -1.62 20.73 1.70
CA SER A 454 -2.81 19.88 1.58
C SER A 454 -3.68 19.96 2.82
N VAL A 455 -4.97 19.80 2.59
CA VAL A 455 -6.00 19.67 3.62
C VAL A 455 -6.55 18.26 3.56
N ARG A 456 -6.67 17.59 4.70
CA ARG A 456 -7.42 16.36 4.83
C ARG A 456 -8.83 16.68 5.29
N VAL A 457 -9.81 16.14 4.57
CA VAL A 457 -11.24 16.26 4.87
C VAL A 457 -11.79 14.91 5.31
N VAL A 458 -12.82 14.94 6.15
CA VAL A 458 -13.40 13.74 6.78
C VAL A 458 -14.85 13.55 6.34
N PRO A 459 -15.45 12.38 6.59
CA PRO A 459 -16.85 12.13 6.25
C PRO A 459 -17.78 13.25 6.71
N ASP A 460 -18.74 13.56 5.83
CA ASP A 460 -19.74 14.62 5.88
C ASP A 460 -19.24 16.05 5.57
N GLN A 461 -17.96 16.26 5.38
CA GLN A 461 -17.44 17.51 4.79
C GLN A 461 -17.55 17.46 3.26
N SER A 462 -17.95 18.57 2.65
CA SER A 462 -17.90 18.75 1.20
C SER A 462 -16.51 19.22 0.78
N LEU A 463 -15.89 18.52 -0.16
CA LEU A 463 -14.59 18.92 -0.74
C LEU A 463 -14.63 20.31 -1.37
N ASP A 464 -15.70 20.57 -2.14
CA ASP A 464 -15.83 21.84 -2.87
C ASP A 464 -16.06 23.00 -1.89
N ASP A 465 -16.84 22.79 -0.83
CA ASP A 465 -17.05 23.77 0.21
C ASP A 465 -15.74 24.08 0.98
N ILE A 466 -15.00 23.05 1.38
CA ILE A 466 -13.69 23.25 2.03
C ILE A 466 -12.68 23.93 1.10
N ALA A 467 -12.64 23.57 -0.18
CA ALA A 467 -11.78 24.21 -1.17
C ALA A 467 -12.14 25.70 -1.34
N ALA A 468 -13.44 26.01 -1.40
CA ALA A 468 -13.92 27.40 -1.50
C ALA A 468 -13.58 28.22 -0.24
N LYS A 469 -13.80 27.66 0.97
CA LYS A 469 -13.45 28.29 2.25
C LYS A 469 -11.96 28.53 2.37
N LEU A 470 -11.13 27.55 2.01
CA LEU A 470 -9.67 27.69 2.01
C LEU A 470 -9.22 28.82 1.06
N ARG A 471 -9.75 28.82 -0.16
CA ARG A 471 -9.47 29.86 -1.15
C ARG A 471 -9.83 31.24 -0.62
N ALA A 472 -11.07 31.41 -0.17
CA ALA A 472 -11.57 32.70 0.32
C ALA A 472 -10.75 33.20 1.52
N HIS A 473 -10.37 32.33 2.45
CA HIS A 473 -9.56 32.70 3.60
C HIS A 473 -8.15 33.15 3.19
N ILE A 474 -7.47 32.43 2.29
CA ILE A 474 -6.15 32.80 1.78
C ILE A 474 -6.21 34.16 1.06
N GLU A 475 -7.21 34.37 0.20
CA GLU A 475 -7.40 35.63 -0.53
C GLU A 475 -7.68 36.80 0.42
N GLN A 476 -8.49 36.55 1.47
CA GLN A 476 -8.79 37.57 2.49
C GLN A 476 -7.54 37.95 3.29
N VAL A 477 -6.80 36.96 3.79
CA VAL A 477 -5.56 37.20 4.56
C VAL A 477 -4.53 37.98 3.70
N PHE A 478 -4.42 37.62 2.42
CA PHE A 478 -3.55 38.35 1.50
C PHE A 478 -4.01 39.81 1.29
N ALA A 479 -5.30 40.03 1.13
CA ALA A 479 -5.87 41.36 1.01
C ALA A 479 -5.65 42.22 2.28
N ASP A 480 -5.86 41.63 3.45
CA ASP A 480 -5.64 42.28 4.74
C ASP A 480 -4.18 42.62 4.96
N PHE A 481 -3.24 41.73 4.58
CA PHE A 481 -1.81 42.03 4.61
C PHE A 481 -1.45 43.26 3.76
N LYS A 482 -2.02 43.38 2.57
CA LYS A 482 -1.83 44.53 1.68
C LYS A 482 -2.43 45.81 2.30
N ALA A 483 -3.66 45.71 2.85
CA ALA A 483 -4.35 46.85 3.43
C ALA A 483 -3.60 47.45 4.65
N GLN A 484 -3.09 46.58 5.54
CA GLN A 484 -2.32 47.00 6.71
C GLN A 484 -1.05 47.77 6.34
N ARG A 485 -0.37 47.39 5.26
CA ARG A 485 0.81 48.07 4.77
C ARG A 485 0.52 49.45 4.12
N HIS A 486 -0.72 49.68 3.69
CA HIS A 486 -1.17 50.97 3.16
C HIS A 486 -1.66 51.93 4.26
N GLY A 487 -2.01 51.43 5.46
CA GLY A 487 -2.69 52.20 6.51
C GLY A 487 -1.82 52.90 7.54
N ASP A 488 -0.56 52.51 7.75
CA ASP A 488 0.32 53.08 8.76
C ASP A 488 1.07 54.34 8.22
N GLY A 489 0.39 55.42 8.25
CA GLY A 489 0.85 56.82 8.27
C GLY A 489 2.20 57.16 7.69
N GLY A 490 2.42 57.00 6.38
CA GLY A 490 3.51 57.71 5.73
C GLY A 490 4.34 57.02 4.64
N ARG A 491 4.17 55.73 4.39
CA ARG A 491 4.80 55.06 3.24
C ARG A 491 3.78 54.19 2.52
N ALA A 492 3.08 54.78 1.54
CA ALA A 492 2.36 53.99 0.55
C ALA A 492 3.39 53.15 -0.23
N MET A 493 3.66 51.92 0.23
CA MET A 493 4.39 50.97 -0.58
C MET A 493 3.55 50.67 -1.81
N LEU A 494 4.19 50.59 -2.97
CA LEU A 494 3.51 50.31 -4.22
C LEU A 494 2.77 48.99 -4.10
N ASP A 495 1.53 48.97 -4.54
CA ASP A 495 0.74 47.71 -4.62
C ASP A 495 1.26 46.86 -5.80
N ASP A 496 2.34 46.15 -5.57
CA ASP A 496 3.03 45.33 -6.56
C ASP A 496 2.99 43.84 -6.29
N LEU A 497 2.37 43.44 -5.16
CA LEU A 497 2.22 42.00 -4.85
C LEU A 497 1.00 41.41 -5.57
N ARG A 498 1.23 40.27 -6.20
CA ARG A 498 0.20 39.43 -6.81
C ARG A 498 0.19 38.05 -6.19
N LEU A 499 -0.99 37.56 -5.88
CA LEU A 499 -1.25 36.15 -5.45
C LEU A 499 -1.71 35.34 -6.66
N HIS A 500 -1.04 34.22 -6.90
CA HIS A 500 -1.52 33.14 -7.75
C HIS A 500 -1.90 32.01 -6.82
N LEU A 501 -3.13 31.57 -6.89
CA LEU A 501 -3.70 30.58 -5.99
C LEU A 501 -4.44 29.51 -6.81
N ASP A 502 -3.95 28.27 -6.74
CA ASP A 502 -4.59 27.10 -7.30
C ASP A 502 -5.05 26.18 -6.16
N VAL A 503 -6.35 26.07 -5.96
CA VAL A 503 -6.96 25.19 -4.96
C VAL A 503 -7.81 24.18 -5.69
N ARG A 504 -7.54 22.90 -5.47
CA ARG A 504 -8.22 21.79 -6.15
C ARG A 504 -8.71 20.74 -5.15
N ALA A 505 -9.98 20.34 -5.30
CA ALA A 505 -10.47 19.10 -4.74
C ALA A 505 -9.70 17.95 -5.40
N ASN A 506 -9.05 17.10 -4.62
CA ASN A 506 -8.17 16.05 -5.14
C ASN A 506 -8.77 14.65 -4.96
N ALA A 507 -9.25 14.34 -3.77
CA ALA A 507 -9.80 13.03 -3.45
C ALA A 507 -11.00 13.16 -2.51
N GLN A 508 -12.12 12.51 -2.86
CA GLN A 508 -13.26 12.40 -1.94
C GLN A 508 -12.89 11.48 -0.77
N TRP A 509 -13.47 11.74 0.41
CA TRP A 509 -13.41 10.80 1.52
C TRP A 509 -14.24 9.55 1.21
N TRP A 510 -13.92 8.45 1.89
CA TRP A 510 -14.65 7.20 1.79
C TRP A 510 -14.93 6.63 3.19
N LEU A 511 -16.12 6.08 3.38
CA LEU A 511 -16.51 5.44 4.63
C LEU A 511 -17.51 4.33 4.33
N ALA A 512 -17.12 3.10 4.60
CA ALA A 512 -17.97 1.92 4.54
C ALA A 512 -18.58 1.60 5.91
N ASP A 513 -19.61 0.77 5.90
CA ASP A 513 -20.19 0.21 7.11
C ASP A 513 -19.64 -1.20 7.36
N PRO A 514 -18.80 -1.39 8.41
CA PRO A 514 -18.23 -2.69 8.72
C PRO A 514 -19.24 -3.73 9.20
N ASP A 515 -20.47 -3.34 9.55
CA ASP A 515 -21.52 -4.27 9.96
C ASP A 515 -22.25 -4.93 8.75
N THR A 516 -21.93 -4.51 7.52
CA THR A 516 -22.55 -5.11 6.32
C THR A 516 -22.10 -6.57 6.11
N PRO A 517 -22.94 -7.41 5.47
CA PRO A 517 -22.61 -8.81 5.21
C PRO A 517 -21.30 -9.01 4.46
N VAL A 518 -20.96 -8.09 3.54
CA VAL A 518 -19.74 -8.12 2.74
C VAL A 518 -18.50 -7.92 3.62
N TYR A 519 -18.53 -6.91 4.50
CA TYR A 519 -17.44 -6.66 5.45
C TYR A 519 -17.29 -7.80 6.46
N GLN A 520 -18.41 -8.35 6.92
CA GLN A 520 -18.38 -9.52 7.81
C GLN A 520 -17.82 -10.76 7.12
N ALA A 521 -18.04 -10.93 5.80
CA ALA A 521 -17.43 -12.01 5.03
C ALA A 521 -15.91 -11.81 4.90
N ALA A 522 -15.46 -10.58 4.62
CA ALA A 522 -14.04 -10.24 4.59
C ALA A 522 -13.35 -10.49 5.94
N ALA A 523 -14.00 -10.05 7.03
CA ALA A 523 -13.50 -10.29 8.38
C ALA A 523 -13.41 -11.79 8.72
N ARG A 524 -14.39 -12.60 8.30
CA ARG A 524 -14.33 -14.07 8.46
C ARG A 524 -13.17 -14.68 7.68
N ALA A 525 -12.98 -14.28 6.41
CA ALA A 525 -11.90 -14.80 5.59
C ALA A 525 -10.51 -14.52 6.21
N ILE A 526 -10.33 -13.34 6.83
CA ILE A 526 -9.11 -13.01 7.56
C ILE A 526 -8.97 -13.89 8.80
N ARG A 527 -10.01 -14.01 9.65
CA ARG A 527 -9.97 -14.85 10.85
C ARG A 527 -9.64 -16.30 10.52
N ASP A 528 -10.29 -16.84 9.50
CA ASP A 528 -10.10 -18.25 9.11
C ASP A 528 -8.69 -18.54 8.59
N GLU A 529 -8.01 -17.53 8.05
CA GLU A 529 -6.64 -17.66 7.59
C GLU A 529 -5.62 -17.47 8.73
N TRP A 530 -5.95 -16.67 9.74
CA TRP A 530 -5.08 -16.37 10.87
C TRP A 530 -5.49 -17.07 12.16
N GLN A 531 -6.13 -18.28 12.07
CA GLN A 531 -6.64 -19.04 13.21
C GLN A 531 -5.58 -19.38 14.28
N ASP A 532 -4.31 -19.46 13.90
CA ASP A 532 -3.18 -19.77 14.79
C ASP A 532 -2.81 -18.62 15.72
N THR A 533 -3.43 -17.47 15.58
CA THR A 533 -3.20 -16.33 16.47
C THR A 533 -4.25 -16.31 17.58
N ASP A 534 -3.80 -16.29 18.84
CA ASP A 534 -4.63 -16.25 20.07
C ASP A 534 -5.59 -15.02 20.17
N SER A 535 -6.02 -14.43 19.06
CA SER A 535 -6.72 -13.17 19.09
C SER A 535 -8.17 -13.27 18.63
N VAL A 536 -9.08 -13.06 19.59
CA VAL A 536 -10.52 -12.87 19.36
C VAL A 536 -10.82 -11.60 18.53
N HIS A 537 -9.85 -10.71 18.36
CA HIS A 537 -10.02 -9.36 17.78
C HIS A 537 -9.52 -9.22 16.33
N VAL A 538 -9.20 -10.31 15.63
CA VAL A 538 -8.76 -10.26 14.23
C VAL A 538 -9.98 -10.25 13.29
N PRO A 539 -10.01 -9.42 12.23
CA PRO A 539 -9.11 -8.28 11.96
C PRO A 539 -9.43 -7.06 12.81
N LEU A 540 -8.42 -6.20 13.00
CA LEU A 540 -8.67 -4.86 13.51
C LEU A 540 -9.39 -4.03 12.45
N LEU A 541 -10.49 -3.41 12.82
CA LEU A 541 -11.20 -2.46 11.95
C LEU A 541 -10.53 -1.09 12.04
N ILE A 542 -9.94 -0.64 10.94
CA ILE A 542 -9.15 0.59 10.91
C ILE A 542 -9.65 1.57 9.85
N ARG A 543 -9.29 2.83 10.00
CA ARG A 543 -9.36 3.83 8.94
C ARG A 543 -7.96 4.22 8.49
N GLU A 544 -7.88 4.80 7.30
CA GLU A 544 -6.63 5.32 6.75
C GLU A 544 -6.63 6.86 6.73
N GLY A 545 -5.49 7.44 7.07
CA GLY A 545 -5.28 8.89 7.00
C GLY A 545 -5.08 9.39 5.58
N GLY A 546 -4.68 8.50 4.68
CA GLY A 546 -4.52 8.73 3.25
C GLY A 546 -5.84 8.73 2.49
N SER A 547 -5.75 8.85 1.18
CA SER A 547 -6.88 8.87 0.25
C SER A 547 -6.55 8.01 -0.96
N ILE A 548 -7.49 7.21 -1.42
CA ILE A 548 -7.47 6.53 -2.71
C ILE A 548 -8.61 7.12 -3.54
N PRO A 549 -8.34 8.07 -4.46
CA PRO A 549 -9.38 8.82 -5.16
C PRO A 549 -10.34 7.95 -5.98
N ALA A 550 -9.85 6.82 -6.46
CA ALA A 550 -10.62 5.88 -7.26
C ALA A 550 -11.79 5.24 -6.49
N VAL A 551 -11.59 4.90 -5.20
CA VAL A 551 -12.57 4.11 -4.43
C VAL A 551 -13.94 4.77 -4.33
N PRO A 552 -14.10 5.99 -3.76
CA PRO A 552 -15.39 6.63 -3.66
C PRO A 552 -15.99 6.95 -5.03
N TRP A 553 -15.15 7.21 -6.04
CA TRP A 553 -15.62 7.43 -7.39
C TRP A 553 -16.17 6.15 -8.02
N LEU A 554 -15.47 5.01 -7.87
CA LEU A 554 -15.92 3.71 -8.39
C LEU A 554 -17.23 3.27 -7.73
N GLU A 555 -17.38 3.41 -6.41
CA GLU A 555 -18.64 3.12 -5.73
C GLU A 555 -19.79 3.99 -6.28
N SER A 556 -19.55 5.28 -6.43
CA SER A 556 -20.55 6.21 -6.99
C SER A 556 -20.89 5.90 -8.45
N PHE A 557 -19.88 5.58 -9.26
CA PHE A 557 -20.05 5.27 -10.69
C PHE A 557 -20.83 3.97 -10.93
N PHE A 558 -20.62 2.97 -10.09
CA PHE A 558 -21.29 1.68 -10.16
C PHE A 558 -22.50 1.54 -9.21
N ALA A 559 -22.89 2.64 -8.55
CA ALA A 559 -24.08 2.66 -7.68
C ALA A 559 -25.34 2.17 -8.44
N PRO A 560 -26.34 1.62 -7.69
CA PRO A 560 -26.42 1.50 -6.23
C PRO A 560 -25.88 0.17 -5.68
N HIS A 561 -25.21 -0.65 -6.47
CA HIS A 561 -24.95 -2.05 -6.15
C HIS A 561 -23.52 -2.35 -5.69
N ALA A 562 -22.55 -1.51 -6.03
CA ALA A 562 -21.15 -1.75 -5.74
C ALA A 562 -20.80 -1.35 -4.30
N VAL A 563 -20.12 -2.24 -3.59
CA VAL A 563 -19.54 -2.01 -2.25
C VAL A 563 -18.03 -2.22 -2.35
N ALA A 564 -17.24 -1.24 -1.91
CA ALA A 564 -15.79 -1.38 -1.87
C ALA A 564 -15.32 -2.05 -0.56
N VAL A 565 -14.35 -2.94 -0.68
CA VAL A 565 -13.64 -3.58 0.45
C VAL A 565 -12.15 -3.45 0.21
N ASN A 566 -11.45 -2.81 1.15
CA ASN A 566 -10.01 -2.68 1.12
C ASN A 566 -9.37 -3.65 2.12
N LEU A 567 -8.66 -4.65 1.57
CA LEU A 567 -7.99 -5.74 2.28
C LEU A 567 -6.47 -5.50 2.30
N PRO A 568 -5.93 -4.74 3.27
CA PRO A 568 -4.50 -4.47 3.32
C PRO A 568 -3.68 -5.73 3.58
N MET A 569 -2.59 -5.89 2.85
CA MET A 569 -1.57 -6.94 3.06
C MET A 569 -0.28 -6.36 3.63
N GLY A 570 0.01 -5.11 3.33
CA GLY A 570 1.20 -4.41 3.81
C GLY A 570 1.14 -4.09 5.30
N GLN A 571 2.32 -3.91 5.89
CA GLN A 571 2.51 -3.48 7.28
C GLN A 571 2.87 -2.00 7.34
N SER A 572 2.70 -1.38 8.52
CA SER A 572 3.02 0.05 8.72
C SER A 572 4.49 0.39 8.44
N SER A 573 5.39 -0.61 8.48
CA SER A 573 6.82 -0.46 8.25
C SER A 573 7.28 -0.79 6.84
N ASP A 574 6.36 -1.03 5.91
CA ASP A 574 6.71 -1.45 4.54
C ASP A 574 7.31 -0.32 3.69
N ASN A 575 7.34 0.91 4.20
CA ASN A 575 8.01 2.06 3.59
C ASN A 575 7.53 2.36 2.16
N ALA A 576 6.23 2.21 1.87
CA ALA A 576 5.69 2.65 0.59
C ALA A 576 6.09 4.10 0.29
N HIS A 577 6.41 4.41 -0.96
CA HIS A 577 6.91 5.69 -1.46
C HIS A 577 8.30 6.11 -0.91
N LEU A 578 8.87 5.36 0.03
CA LEU A 578 10.18 5.63 0.63
C LEU A 578 11.24 4.65 0.13
N ASP A 579 12.48 4.86 0.53
CA ASP A 579 13.56 3.90 0.31
C ASP A 579 13.36 2.63 1.14
N ASN A 580 13.89 1.51 0.65
CA ASN A 580 13.78 0.19 1.26
C ASN A 580 12.32 -0.29 1.42
N GLU A 581 11.47 0.00 0.44
CA GLU A 581 10.12 -0.56 0.38
C GLU A 581 10.19 -2.08 0.42
N ARG A 582 9.27 -2.69 1.20
CA ARG A 582 9.22 -4.14 1.42
C ARG A 582 7.79 -4.61 1.67
N ILE A 583 7.57 -5.91 1.56
CA ILE A 583 6.35 -6.58 2.02
C ILE A 583 6.71 -7.86 2.77
N SER A 584 5.98 -8.18 3.83
CA SER A 584 6.10 -9.49 4.48
C SER A 584 5.68 -10.60 3.51
N LEU A 585 6.57 -11.59 3.31
CA LEU A 585 6.27 -12.74 2.47
C LEU A 585 5.05 -13.51 3.01
N GLU A 586 4.98 -13.69 4.32
CA GLU A 586 3.84 -14.32 4.98
C GLU A 586 2.54 -13.58 4.70
N ASN A 587 2.53 -12.25 4.86
CA ASN A 587 1.35 -11.45 4.60
C ASN A 587 0.89 -11.54 3.15
N LEU A 588 1.83 -11.51 2.20
CA LEU A 588 1.52 -11.63 0.78
C LEU A 588 0.90 -13.00 0.46
N MET A 589 1.49 -14.07 0.99
CA MET A 589 0.98 -15.44 0.77
C MET A 589 -0.36 -15.67 1.47
N ARG A 590 -0.53 -15.21 2.70
CA ARG A 590 -1.82 -15.27 3.41
C ARG A 590 -2.86 -14.35 2.77
N GLY A 591 -2.47 -13.17 2.28
CA GLY A 591 -3.35 -12.25 1.54
C GLY A 591 -3.97 -12.90 0.31
N ARG A 592 -3.18 -13.65 -0.47
CA ARG A 592 -3.68 -14.47 -1.59
C ARG A 592 -4.78 -15.44 -1.13
N ARG A 593 -4.55 -16.18 -0.03
CA ARG A 593 -5.52 -17.16 0.50
C ARG A 593 -6.77 -16.49 1.08
N ILE A 594 -6.62 -15.33 1.72
CA ILE A 594 -7.76 -14.53 2.21
C ILE A 594 -8.66 -14.12 1.04
N ILE A 595 -8.08 -13.65 -0.06
CA ILE A 595 -8.84 -13.30 -1.26
C ILE A 595 -9.53 -14.54 -1.85
N GLU A 596 -8.84 -15.67 -1.96
CA GLU A 596 -9.43 -16.93 -2.41
C GLU A 596 -10.65 -17.30 -1.58
N ARG A 597 -10.54 -17.26 -0.23
CA ARG A 597 -11.63 -17.56 0.69
C ARG A 597 -12.79 -16.58 0.53
N LEU A 598 -12.50 -15.29 0.53
CA LEU A 598 -13.52 -14.26 0.37
C LEU A 598 -14.30 -14.44 -0.94
N ILE A 599 -13.60 -14.57 -2.05
CA ILE A 599 -14.26 -14.70 -3.37
C ILE A 599 -15.05 -15.98 -3.48
N ARG A 600 -14.55 -17.10 -2.96
CA ARG A 600 -15.29 -18.36 -2.97
C ARG A 600 -16.64 -18.26 -2.25
N ASP A 601 -16.70 -17.52 -1.16
CA ASP A 601 -17.87 -17.45 -0.30
C ASP A 601 -18.74 -16.17 -0.53
N ILE A 602 -18.26 -15.23 -1.37
CA ILE A 602 -18.89 -13.91 -1.53
C ILE A 602 -20.31 -13.95 -2.10
N HIS A 603 -20.62 -14.93 -2.94
CA HIS A 603 -21.94 -15.06 -3.56
C HIS A 603 -23.07 -15.35 -2.56
N HIS A 604 -22.73 -15.72 -1.31
CA HIS A 604 -23.72 -15.93 -0.25
C HIS A 604 -24.17 -14.61 0.40
N VAL A 605 -23.45 -13.50 0.15
CA VAL A 605 -23.67 -12.21 0.82
C VAL A 605 -23.91 -11.05 -0.14
N LEU A 606 -23.75 -11.27 -1.45
CA LEU A 606 -24.05 -10.33 -2.54
C LEU A 606 -25.39 -10.69 -3.19
#